data_5758bd1ead81d4f0fd7676f8937d6897
#
_entry.id   5758bd1ead81d4f0fd7676f8937d6897
#
_cell.length_a   1.000
_cell.length_b   1.000
_cell.length_c   1.000
_cell.angle_alpha   90.00
_cell.angle_beta   90.00
_cell.angle_gamma   90.00
#
_symmetry.space_group_name_H-M   'P 1'
#
loop_
_entity.id
_entity.type
_entity.pdbx_description
1 polymer ?
#
loop_
_entity_poly.entity_id
_entity_poly.type
_entity_poly.pdbx_seq_one_letter_code
_entity_poly.pdbx_strand_id
1 'polypeptide(L)'
;MDLLDDYTGHVEPGGPAARRDLQDVSITKVSVGPMDNNAYLLVDRGTGEALLIDAANETERLLDTVDTVADRSKVTSLATTHKHWDHIQSLEDAVAALSPTTYAGERDAPELPVAPDHTVGDGDTVAFGGSQVEIIHLDGHTPGSIALLYRDPAGSGHLFTGDSLFPGGPGKTAGPDEFRSLMDDLEAKVFGQLGDDTVVYPGHGDDTTLGTERPKLGEWRERGW
;
A
#
# COMPACT_ATOMS: atom_id res chain seq x y z
N MET A 1 16.80 -12.83 4.34
CA MET A 1 15.45 -13.22 4.84
C MET A 1 14.92 -14.39 4.03
N ASP A 2 14.09 -15.29 4.62
CA ASP A 2 13.41 -16.33 3.85
C ASP A 2 12.23 -15.73 3.07
N LEU A 3 12.01 -16.25 1.85
CA LEU A 3 10.96 -15.80 0.94
C LEU A 3 10.06 -16.99 0.59
N LEU A 4 8.74 -16.80 0.72
CA LEU A 4 7.73 -17.79 0.31
C LEU A 4 7.21 -17.43 -1.09
N ASP A 5 7.30 -18.36 -2.03
CA ASP A 5 6.73 -18.23 -3.37
C ASP A 5 5.26 -18.71 -3.43
N ASP A 6 4.72 -19.27 -2.33
CA ASP A 6 3.31 -19.61 -2.17
C ASP A 6 2.58 -18.44 -1.51
N TYR A 7 2.07 -17.53 -2.33
CA TYR A 7 1.40 -16.32 -1.87
C TYR A 7 -0.07 -16.58 -1.54
N THR A 8 -0.40 -16.58 -0.25
CA THR A 8 -1.77 -16.84 0.25
C THR A 8 -2.55 -15.58 0.61
N GLY A 9 -1.88 -14.41 0.62
CA GLY A 9 -2.44 -13.14 1.14
C GLY A 9 -2.17 -12.93 2.63
N HIS A 10 -1.74 -13.98 3.35
CA HIS A 10 -1.34 -13.94 4.75
C HIS A 10 0.20 -13.96 4.87
N VAL A 11 0.72 -13.18 5.82
CA VAL A 11 2.15 -13.19 6.21
C VAL A 11 2.22 -13.16 7.74
N GLU A 12 2.87 -14.13 8.35
CA GLU A 12 3.05 -14.17 9.79
C GLU A 12 3.93 -13.01 10.30
N PRO A 13 3.53 -12.29 11.36
CA PRO A 13 4.38 -11.29 12.01
C PRO A 13 5.74 -11.86 12.39
N GLY A 14 6.82 -11.22 11.93
CA GLY A 14 8.19 -11.71 12.15
C GLY A 14 8.57 -12.94 11.32
N GLY A 15 7.66 -13.50 10.52
CA GLY A 15 7.88 -14.64 9.63
C GLY A 15 8.53 -14.26 8.28
N PRO A 16 8.69 -15.22 7.35
CA PRO A 16 9.23 -14.94 6.03
C PRO A 16 8.33 -14.00 5.24
N ALA A 17 8.92 -13.22 4.33
CA ALA A 17 8.15 -12.46 3.34
C ALA A 17 7.50 -13.40 2.33
N ALA A 18 6.38 -12.99 1.71
CA ALA A 18 5.72 -13.76 0.67
C ALA A 18 5.71 -12.98 -0.66
N ARG A 19 5.97 -13.69 -1.77
CA ARG A 19 6.04 -13.09 -3.10
C ARG A 19 4.98 -13.68 -4.03
N ARG A 20 4.36 -12.79 -4.81
CA ARG A 20 3.50 -13.11 -5.95
C ARG A 20 4.14 -12.57 -7.22
N ASP A 21 4.33 -13.42 -8.21
CA ASP A 21 4.77 -13.02 -9.53
C ASP A 21 3.56 -12.77 -10.44
N LEU A 22 3.50 -11.57 -11.02
CA LEU A 22 2.58 -11.17 -12.06
C LEU A 22 3.31 -11.16 -13.41
N GLN A 23 2.64 -10.70 -14.48
CA GLN A 23 3.25 -10.67 -15.81
C GLN A 23 4.53 -9.81 -15.82
N ASP A 24 4.43 -8.56 -15.44
CA ASP A 24 5.53 -7.58 -15.55
C ASP A 24 6.09 -7.14 -14.20
N VAL A 25 5.41 -7.44 -13.08
CA VAL A 25 5.79 -7.03 -11.73
C VAL A 25 5.78 -8.24 -10.79
N SER A 26 6.71 -8.29 -9.84
CA SER A 26 6.55 -9.13 -8.65
C SER A 26 6.16 -8.27 -7.45
N ILE A 27 5.22 -8.76 -6.64
CA ILE A 27 4.76 -8.12 -5.41
C ILE A 27 5.27 -8.95 -4.24
N THR A 28 6.06 -8.33 -3.37
CA THR A 28 6.51 -8.95 -2.11
C THR A 28 5.83 -8.24 -0.95
N LYS A 29 5.20 -9.01 -0.07
CA LYS A 29 4.58 -8.56 1.18
C LYS A 29 5.42 -9.02 2.35
N VAL A 30 5.67 -8.14 3.31
CA VAL A 30 6.33 -8.46 4.58
C VAL A 30 5.59 -7.80 5.73
N SER A 31 5.38 -8.55 6.82
CA SER A 31 4.87 -7.98 8.06
C SER A 31 6.02 -7.44 8.90
N VAL A 32 5.88 -6.22 9.39
CA VAL A 32 6.87 -5.50 10.20
C VAL A 32 6.21 -4.87 11.43
N GLY A 33 6.95 -4.87 12.54
CA GLY A 33 6.52 -4.25 13.79
C GLY A 33 5.44 -5.02 14.54
N PRO A 34 5.13 -4.55 15.76
CA PRO A 34 4.23 -5.26 16.69
C PRO A 34 2.74 -5.13 16.36
N MET A 35 2.39 -4.29 15.37
CA MET A 35 1.01 -4.06 14.95
C MET A 35 0.65 -4.80 13.66
N ASP A 36 1.50 -5.72 13.21
CA ASP A 36 1.31 -6.47 11.96
C ASP A 36 1.17 -5.54 10.73
N ASN A 37 1.99 -4.48 10.70
CA ASN A 37 2.02 -3.56 9.56
C ASN A 37 2.56 -4.28 8.33
N ASN A 38 1.92 -4.06 7.21
CA ASN A 38 2.38 -4.55 5.93
C ASN A 38 3.26 -3.49 5.23
N ALA A 39 4.45 -3.91 4.79
CA ALA A 39 5.22 -3.20 3.78
C ALA A 39 5.22 -4.02 2.49
N TYR A 40 5.16 -3.33 1.35
CA TYR A 40 5.12 -3.99 0.05
C TYR A 40 6.26 -3.51 -0.84
N LEU A 41 6.93 -4.44 -1.52
CA LEU A 41 7.92 -4.13 -2.54
C LEU A 41 7.42 -4.65 -3.90
N LEU A 42 7.19 -3.72 -4.82
CA LEU A 42 6.84 -3.99 -6.20
C LEU A 42 8.10 -3.89 -7.05
N VAL A 43 8.48 -4.95 -7.73
CA VAL A 43 9.68 -4.99 -8.58
C VAL A 43 9.28 -5.17 -10.03
N ASP A 44 9.63 -4.23 -10.90
CA ASP A 44 9.52 -4.37 -12.34
C ASP A 44 10.48 -5.46 -12.83
N ARG A 45 9.93 -6.52 -13.41
CA ARG A 45 10.70 -7.73 -13.79
C ARG A 45 11.61 -7.51 -15.00
N GLY A 46 11.33 -6.47 -15.80
CA GLY A 46 12.14 -6.13 -16.97
C GLY A 46 13.40 -5.36 -16.61
N THR A 47 13.33 -4.44 -15.64
CA THR A 47 14.43 -3.55 -15.26
C THR A 47 15.07 -3.87 -13.92
N GLY A 48 14.31 -4.54 -13.03
CA GLY A 48 14.66 -4.74 -11.63
C GLY A 48 14.45 -3.50 -10.77
N GLU A 49 13.92 -2.40 -11.32
CA GLU A 49 13.58 -1.22 -10.54
C GLU A 49 12.34 -1.47 -9.67
N ALA A 50 12.30 -0.82 -8.51
CA ALA A 50 11.31 -1.15 -7.51
C ALA A 50 10.66 0.08 -6.86
N LEU A 51 9.41 -0.11 -6.44
CA LEU A 51 8.64 0.78 -5.58
C LEU A 51 8.45 0.11 -4.22
N LEU A 52 8.88 0.79 -3.14
CA LEU A 52 8.54 0.44 -1.77
C LEU A 52 7.27 1.20 -1.35
N ILE A 53 6.29 0.50 -0.80
CA ILE A 53 5.07 1.08 -0.21
C ILE A 53 5.13 0.85 1.29
N ASP A 54 5.11 1.95 2.04
CA ASP A 54 5.24 2.09 3.48
C ASP A 54 6.54 1.52 4.09
N ALA A 55 7.41 2.41 4.51
CA ALA A 55 8.54 2.09 5.37
C ALA A 55 8.07 2.08 6.84
N ALA A 56 7.19 1.11 7.16
CA ALA A 56 6.39 1.13 8.36
C ALA A 56 7.21 0.95 9.65
N ASN A 57 7.99 -0.12 9.75
CA ASN A 57 8.74 -0.45 10.97
C ASN A 57 9.90 -1.41 10.67
N GLU A 58 10.70 -1.75 11.71
CA GLU A 58 11.78 -2.76 11.66
C GLU A 58 12.71 -2.54 10.46
N THR A 59 13.40 -1.41 10.41
CA THR A 59 14.24 -0.98 9.28
C THR A 59 15.16 -2.09 8.76
N GLU A 60 15.85 -2.81 9.65
CA GLU A 60 16.76 -3.90 9.25
C GLU A 60 16.01 -5.00 8.50
N ARG A 61 14.85 -5.42 9.02
CA ARG A 61 14.00 -6.44 8.40
C ARG A 61 13.47 -5.99 7.04
N LEU A 62 13.06 -4.73 6.94
CA LEU A 62 12.62 -4.13 5.68
C LEU A 62 13.75 -4.13 4.65
N LEU A 63 14.96 -3.71 5.02
CA LEU A 63 16.13 -3.69 4.16
C LEU A 63 16.59 -5.11 3.79
N ASP A 64 16.52 -6.08 4.69
CA ASP A 64 16.77 -7.50 4.39
C ASP A 64 15.77 -8.05 3.38
N THR A 65 14.50 -7.60 3.43
CA THR A 65 13.49 -7.96 2.42
C THR A 65 13.88 -7.38 1.06
N VAL A 66 14.27 -6.10 1.02
CA VAL A 66 14.78 -5.47 -0.21
C VAL A 66 15.95 -6.27 -0.78
N ASP A 67 16.98 -6.57 0.02
CA ASP A 67 18.17 -7.30 -0.41
C ASP A 67 17.85 -8.72 -0.92
N THR A 68 16.73 -9.30 -0.47
CA THR A 68 16.30 -10.65 -0.90
C THR A 68 15.68 -10.65 -2.29
N VAL A 69 14.97 -9.57 -2.67
CA VAL A 69 14.15 -9.55 -3.89
C VAL A 69 14.57 -8.50 -4.93
N ALA A 70 15.42 -7.54 -4.54
CA ALA A 70 15.92 -6.48 -5.40
C ALA A 70 17.34 -6.05 -4.98
N ASP A 71 17.99 -5.23 -5.80
CA ASP A 71 19.17 -4.46 -5.41
C ASP A 71 18.69 -3.14 -4.75
N ARG A 72 19.26 -2.74 -3.62
CA ARG A 72 18.93 -1.47 -2.94
C ARG A 72 18.99 -0.26 -3.87
N SER A 73 19.98 -0.22 -4.77
CA SER A 73 20.15 0.85 -5.76
C SER A 73 19.05 0.87 -6.82
N LYS A 74 18.21 -0.15 -6.85
CA LYS A 74 17.07 -0.29 -7.75
C LYS A 74 15.75 0.10 -7.12
N VAL A 75 15.70 0.37 -5.83
CA VAL A 75 14.50 0.96 -5.19
C VAL A 75 14.47 2.44 -5.55
N THR A 76 13.82 2.75 -6.67
CA THR A 76 13.79 4.10 -7.26
C THR A 76 12.68 4.96 -6.67
N SER A 77 11.65 4.35 -6.08
CA SER A 77 10.48 5.04 -5.55
C SER A 77 10.08 4.49 -4.18
N LEU A 78 9.64 5.38 -3.29
CA LEU A 78 9.03 5.06 -2.01
C LEU A 78 7.75 5.88 -1.83
N ALA A 79 6.61 5.21 -1.67
CA ALA A 79 5.33 5.86 -1.42
C ALA A 79 4.86 5.59 0.01
N THR A 80 4.44 6.64 0.72
CA THR A 80 3.80 6.55 2.03
C THR A 80 2.31 6.68 1.86
N THR A 81 1.54 5.66 2.28
CA THR A 81 0.09 5.63 2.10
C THR A 81 -0.62 6.68 2.93
N HIS A 82 -0.16 6.91 4.17
CA HIS A 82 -0.70 7.92 5.07
C HIS A 82 0.27 8.22 6.22
N LYS A 83 -0.05 9.25 7.02
CA LYS A 83 0.86 9.84 8.03
C LYS A 83 0.90 9.14 9.38
N HIS A 84 0.11 8.09 9.65
CA HIS A 84 0.12 7.47 10.96
C HIS A 84 1.50 6.93 11.32
N TRP A 85 1.85 7.10 12.59
CA TRP A 85 3.19 6.86 13.12
C TRP A 85 3.71 5.44 12.85
N ASP A 86 2.83 4.45 12.85
CA ASP A 86 3.16 3.03 12.64
C ASP A 86 3.48 2.69 11.17
N HIS A 87 3.13 3.57 10.21
CA HIS A 87 3.48 3.44 8.80
C HIS A 87 4.76 4.19 8.39
N ILE A 88 5.35 4.96 9.30
CA ILE A 88 6.46 5.87 8.98
C ILE A 88 7.67 5.75 9.92
N GLN A 89 7.69 4.77 10.84
CA GLN A 89 8.77 4.65 11.82
C GLN A 89 10.14 4.38 11.20
N SER A 90 10.18 3.66 10.08
CA SER A 90 11.41 3.38 9.33
C SER A 90 11.64 4.33 8.15
N LEU A 91 10.81 5.37 7.97
CA LEU A 91 10.86 6.21 6.77
C LEU A 91 12.19 6.94 6.62
N GLU A 92 12.69 7.59 7.69
CA GLU A 92 13.97 8.31 7.65
C GLU A 92 15.13 7.37 7.32
N ASP A 93 15.20 6.22 7.99
CA ASP A 93 16.27 5.24 7.79
C ASP A 93 16.19 4.59 6.41
N ALA A 94 14.99 4.28 5.92
CA ALA A 94 14.79 3.72 4.59
C ALA A 94 15.20 4.72 3.49
N VAL A 95 14.83 5.99 3.62
CA VAL A 95 15.26 7.05 2.69
C VAL A 95 16.78 7.21 2.72
N ALA A 96 17.39 7.21 3.89
CA ALA A 96 18.85 7.30 4.02
C ALA A 96 19.59 6.10 3.39
N ALA A 97 19.03 4.89 3.53
CA ALA A 97 19.66 3.67 3.04
C ALA A 97 19.45 3.42 1.53
N LEU A 98 18.29 3.82 0.98
CA LEU A 98 17.87 3.48 -0.38
C LEU A 98 17.98 4.67 -1.34
N SER A 99 17.89 5.92 -0.83
CA SER A 99 17.88 7.16 -1.62
C SER A 99 16.82 7.18 -2.74
N PRO A 100 15.58 6.76 -2.48
CA PRO A 100 14.51 6.75 -3.48
C PRO A 100 13.94 8.15 -3.70
N THR A 101 13.20 8.37 -4.77
CA THR A 101 12.26 9.48 -4.87
C THR A 101 11.05 9.18 -3.98
N THR A 102 10.65 10.11 -3.12
CA THR A 102 9.60 9.91 -2.12
C THR A 102 8.29 10.57 -2.52
N TYR A 103 7.16 9.85 -2.25
CA TYR A 103 5.81 10.26 -2.61
C TYR A 103 4.87 10.12 -1.41
N ALA A 104 3.96 11.08 -1.23
CA ALA A 104 2.88 11.00 -0.24
C ALA A 104 1.69 11.88 -0.64
N GLY A 105 0.52 11.63 -0.06
CA GLY A 105 -0.65 12.46 -0.27
C GLY A 105 -0.46 13.89 0.25
N GLU A 106 -0.92 14.89 -0.51
CA GLU A 106 -0.66 16.31 -0.26
C GLU A 106 -1.00 16.75 1.16
N ARG A 107 -2.15 16.27 1.71
CA ARG A 107 -2.64 16.72 3.02
C ARG A 107 -1.95 16.04 4.21
N ASP A 108 -1.29 14.91 4.00
CA ASP A 108 -0.51 14.20 5.02
C ASP A 108 0.98 14.57 4.98
N ALA A 109 1.50 15.00 3.83
CA ALA A 109 2.90 15.34 3.62
C ALA A 109 3.51 16.27 4.68
N PRO A 110 2.81 17.32 5.20
CA PRO A 110 3.38 18.22 6.22
C PRO A 110 3.66 17.56 7.58
N GLU A 111 3.06 16.39 7.86
CA GLU A 111 3.21 15.70 9.14
C GLU A 111 4.16 14.50 9.06
N LEU A 112 4.76 14.25 7.90
CA LEU A 112 5.76 13.18 7.74
C LEU A 112 7.11 13.58 8.30
N PRO A 113 7.91 12.64 8.87
CA PRO A 113 9.26 12.93 9.39
C PRO A 113 10.25 13.33 8.29
N VAL A 114 9.99 12.88 7.06
CA VAL A 114 10.72 13.28 5.85
C VAL A 114 9.74 13.95 4.91
N ALA A 115 10.03 15.19 4.51
CA ALA A 115 9.23 15.86 3.49
C ALA A 115 9.33 15.06 2.18
N PRO A 116 8.21 14.66 1.56
CA PRO A 116 8.28 13.93 0.30
C PRO A 116 8.80 14.83 -0.83
N ASP A 117 9.52 14.23 -1.79
CA ASP A 117 9.96 14.94 -2.99
C ASP A 117 8.76 15.36 -3.85
N HIS A 118 7.69 14.55 -3.84
CA HIS A 118 6.46 14.82 -4.57
C HIS A 118 5.22 14.56 -3.71
N THR A 119 4.30 15.51 -3.73
CA THR A 119 2.93 15.27 -3.26
C THR A 119 2.08 14.77 -4.43
N VAL A 120 1.18 13.82 -4.14
CA VAL A 120 0.33 13.15 -5.15
C VAL A 120 -1.14 13.13 -4.74
N GLY A 121 -2.02 13.05 -5.75
CA GLY A 121 -3.47 12.98 -5.59
C GLY A 121 -4.14 12.11 -6.66
N ASP A 122 -5.48 12.19 -6.77
CA ASP A 122 -6.26 11.36 -7.70
C ASP A 122 -5.75 11.45 -9.15
N GLY A 123 -5.46 10.30 -9.75
CA GLY A 123 -5.04 10.15 -11.13
C GLY A 123 -3.55 10.40 -11.41
N ASP A 124 -2.78 10.84 -10.39
CA ASP A 124 -1.34 10.89 -10.52
C ASP A 124 -0.76 9.47 -10.62
N THR A 125 0.48 9.36 -11.09
CA THR A 125 1.16 8.07 -11.22
C THR A 125 2.54 8.10 -10.59
N VAL A 126 2.96 6.96 -10.04
CA VAL A 126 4.33 6.72 -9.55
C VAL A 126 4.94 5.62 -10.39
N ALA A 127 6.03 5.95 -11.09
CA ALA A 127 6.74 5.01 -11.96
C ALA A 127 7.87 4.29 -11.20
N PHE A 128 8.14 3.03 -11.63
CA PHE A 128 9.28 2.23 -11.22
C PHE A 128 9.67 1.28 -12.36
N GLY A 129 10.76 1.59 -13.04
CA GLY A 129 11.17 0.89 -14.26
C GLY A 129 10.22 1.13 -15.43
N GLY A 130 9.78 0.07 -16.08
CA GLY A 130 8.77 0.10 -17.14
C GLY A 130 7.33 0.06 -16.62
N SER A 131 7.14 -0.05 -15.31
CA SER A 131 5.85 -0.17 -14.64
C SER A 131 5.47 1.11 -13.89
N GLN A 132 4.19 1.24 -13.56
CA GLN A 132 3.67 2.36 -12.75
C GLN A 132 2.45 1.95 -11.93
N VAL A 133 2.18 2.69 -10.87
CA VAL A 133 0.93 2.65 -10.12
C VAL A 133 0.17 3.96 -10.30
N GLU A 134 -1.16 3.88 -10.32
CA GLU A 134 -2.09 5.02 -10.30
C GLU A 134 -2.45 5.35 -8.85
N ILE A 135 -2.51 6.62 -8.51
CA ILE A 135 -2.88 7.11 -7.18
C ILE A 135 -4.38 7.36 -7.10
N ILE A 136 -4.98 6.87 -6.03
CA ILE A 136 -6.38 7.12 -5.66
C ILE A 136 -6.38 7.77 -4.27
N HIS A 137 -6.80 9.03 -4.17
CA HIS A 137 -6.94 9.71 -2.88
C HIS A 137 -8.22 9.23 -2.18
N LEU A 138 -8.09 8.82 -0.91
CA LEU A 138 -9.18 8.30 -0.08
C LEU A 138 -9.25 9.09 1.23
N ASP A 139 -10.04 10.17 1.24
CA ASP A 139 -10.15 11.09 2.39
C ASP A 139 -11.02 10.49 3.51
N GLY A 140 -10.44 10.29 4.68
CA GLY A 140 -11.23 9.89 5.87
C GLY A 140 -10.44 9.16 6.96
N HIS A 141 -9.67 8.11 6.64
CA HIS A 141 -8.79 7.50 7.64
C HIS A 141 -7.74 8.52 8.11
N THR A 142 -7.07 9.15 7.16
CA THR A 142 -6.40 10.45 7.31
C THR A 142 -6.83 11.36 6.17
N PRO A 143 -6.64 12.70 6.30
CA PRO A 143 -7.01 13.62 5.23
C PRO A 143 -6.26 13.42 3.92
N GLY A 144 -5.02 12.92 3.99
CA GLY A 144 -4.14 12.72 2.84
C GLY A 144 -3.91 11.26 2.48
N SER A 145 -4.72 10.32 2.98
CA SER A 145 -4.58 8.89 2.64
C SER A 145 -4.66 8.65 1.14
N ILE A 146 -3.74 7.85 0.62
CA ILE A 146 -3.71 7.42 -0.77
C ILE A 146 -3.73 5.90 -0.87
N ALA A 147 -4.42 5.39 -1.87
CA ALA A 147 -4.26 4.02 -2.34
C ALA A 147 -3.47 4.02 -3.65
N LEU A 148 -2.73 2.93 -3.90
CA LEU A 148 -1.92 2.76 -5.09
C LEU A 148 -2.46 1.57 -5.90
N LEU A 149 -2.80 1.79 -7.16
CA LEU A 149 -3.37 0.77 -8.04
C LEU A 149 -2.37 0.37 -9.11
N TYR A 150 -1.91 -0.87 -9.06
CA TYR A 150 -1.21 -1.50 -10.17
C TYR A 150 -2.23 -2.26 -11.04
N ARG A 151 -2.21 -2.01 -12.36
CA ARG A 151 -3.04 -2.75 -13.33
C ARG A 151 -2.17 -3.78 -14.04
N ASP A 152 -2.36 -5.05 -13.70
CA ASP A 152 -1.67 -6.13 -14.40
C ASP A 152 -2.16 -6.19 -15.85
N PRO A 153 -1.26 -6.26 -16.87
CA PRO A 153 -1.64 -6.51 -18.24
C PRO A 153 -2.49 -7.78 -18.45
N ALA A 154 -2.40 -8.75 -17.55
CA ALA A 154 -3.27 -9.94 -17.53
C ALA A 154 -4.72 -9.63 -17.17
N GLY A 155 -5.04 -8.40 -16.73
CA GLY A 155 -6.39 -7.88 -16.56
C GLY A 155 -6.83 -7.65 -15.10
N SER A 156 -6.09 -8.12 -14.09
CA SER A 156 -6.44 -7.92 -12.68
C SER A 156 -5.91 -6.59 -12.13
N GLY A 157 -6.66 -5.99 -11.19
CA GLY A 157 -6.19 -4.86 -10.39
C GLY A 157 -5.52 -5.34 -9.10
N HIS A 158 -4.47 -4.63 -8.68
CA HIS A 158 -3.78 -4.82 -7.40
C HIS A 158 -3.76 -3.50 -6.67
N LEU A 159 -4.60 -3.37 -5.61
CA LEU A 159 -4.88 -2.12 -4.91
C LEU A 159 -4.27 -2.15 -3.50
N PHE A 160 -3.26 -1.33 -3.26
CA PHE A 160 -2.61 -1.12 -1.95
C PHE A 160 -3.34 0.01 -1.25
N THR A 161 -4.12 -0.31 -0.21
CA THR A 161 -5.09 0.61 0.37
C THR A 161 -4.59 1.35 1.60
N GLY A 162 -3.38 1.03 2.09
CA GLY A 162 -3.03 1.47 3.44
C GLY A 162 -4.16 1.10 4.39
N ASP A 163 -4.52 2.03 5.24
CA ASP A 163 -5.56 1.82 6.25
C ASP A 163 -6.96 2.30 5.82
N SER A 164 -7.17 2.50 4.51
CA SER A 164 -8.48 2.94 4.02
C SER A 164 -9.48 1.79 3.83
N LEU A 165 -9.02 0.58 3.52
CA LEU A 165 -9.87 -0.60 3.31
C LEU A 165 -9.16 -1.87 3.74
N PHE A 166 -9.86 -2.68 4.55
CA PHE A 166 -9.43 -3.97 5.09
C PHE A 166 -10.41 -5.09 4.75
N PRO A 167 -10.04 -6.36 4.95
CA PRO A 167 -11.02 -7.43 5.09
C PRO A 167 -12.07 -7.05 6.16
N GLY A 168 -13.34 -6.97 5.74
CA GLY A 168 -14.46 -6.67 6.64
C GLY A 168 -14.81 -5.19 6.80
N GLY A 169 -14.09 -4.26 6.17
CA GLY A 169 -14.57 -2.87 6.13
C GLY A 169 -13.51 -1.78 5.97
N PRO A 170 -13.97 -0.53 5.95
CA PRO A 170 -13.09 0.63 5.95
C PRO A 170 -12.30 0.73 7.25
N GLY A 171 -11.14 1.37 7.20
CA GLY A 171 -10.34 1.65 8.37
C GLY A 171 -11.00 2.65 9.31
N LYS A 172 -10.49 2.69 10.54
CA LYS A 172 -10.98 3.60 11.57
C LYS A 172 -10.84 5.05 11.13
N THR A 173 -11.84 5.87 11.43
CA THR A 173 -11.83 7.31 11.17
C THR A 173 -11.95 8.11 12.47
N ALA A 174 -11.65 9.41 12.42
CA ALA A 174 -11.71 10.28 13.59
C ALA A 174 -13.16 10.57 14.03
N GLY A 175 -14.12 10.46 13.12
CA GLY A 175 -15.52 10.70 13.41
C GLY A 175 -16.47 10.37 12.26
N PRO A 176 -17.78 10.67 12.44
CA PRO A 176 -18.80 10.32 11.44
C PRO A 176 -18.66 11.02 10.10
N ASP A 177 -18.08 12.22 10.07
CA ASP A 177 -17.92 12.99 8.84
C ASP A 177 -16.77 12.42 8.02
N GLU A 178 -15.64 12.07 8.65
CA GLU A 178 -14.51 11.41 8.05
C GLU A 178 -14.89 9.99 7.56
N PHE A 179 -15.70 9.26 8.35
CA PHE A 179 -16.24 7.97 7.92
C PHE A 179 -17.09 8.10 6.65
N ARG A 180 -17.95 9.11 6.61
CA ARG A 180 -18.80 9.36 5.43
C ARG A 180 -17.97 9.69 4.21
N SER A 181 -16.94 10.54 4.38
CA SER A 181 -16.00 10.90 3.32
C SER A 181 -15.29 9.67 2.76
N LEU A 182 -14.73 8.82 3.66
CA LEU A 182 -14.05 7.59 3.25
C LEU A 182 -14.99 6.64 2.50
N MET A 183 -16.21 6.45 2.99
CA MET A 183 -17.19 5.59 2.32
C MET A 183 -17.61 6.14 0.95
N ASP A 184 -17.79 7.46 0.81
CA ASP A 184 -18.12 8.10 -0.46
C ASP A 184 -16.99 7.89 -1.48
N ASP A 185 -15.74 8.07 -1.07
CA ASP A 185 -14.56 7.83 -1.90
C ASP A 185 -14.39 6.35 -2.26
N LEU A 186 -14.54 5.42 -1.30
CA LEU A 186 -14.47 3.99 -1.56
C LEU A 186 -15.53 3.55 -2.58
N GLU A 187 -16.78 3.98 -2.40
CA GLU A 187 -17.86 3.63 -3.32
C GLU A 187 -17.65 4.22 -4.72
N ALA A 188 -17.27 5.51 -4.81
CA ALA A 188 -17.16 6.20 -6.09
C ALA A 188 -15.89 5.82 -6.86
N LYS A 189 -14.74 5.75 -6.18
CA LYS A 189 -13.42 5.64 -6.82
C LYS A 189 -12.88 4.21 -6.86
N VAL A 190 -13.25 3.37 -5.88
CA VAL A 190 -12.77 1.99 -5.78
C VAL A 190 -13.85 1.03 -6.27
N PHE A 191 -14.93 0.86 -5.51
CA PHE A 191 -15.96 -0.12 -5.83
C PHE A 191 -16.76 0.23 -7.11
N GLY A 192 -16.90 1.51 -7.44
CA GLY A 192 -17.56 1.98 -8.66
C GLY A 192 -16.73 1.89 -9.93
N GLN A 193 -15.39 1.76 -9.81
CA GLN A 193 -14.48 1.80 -10.96
C GLN A 193 -13.73 0.47 -11.19
N LEU A 194 -13.55 -0.35 -10.16
CA LEU A 194 -12.72 -1.54 -10.20
C LEU A 194 -13.58 -2.82 -10.14
N GLY A 195 -13.09 -3.86 -10.80
CA GLY A 195 -13.75 -5.18 -10.86
C GLY A 195 -13.62 -5.97 -9.56
N ASP A 196 -14.46 -6.99 -9.41
CA ASP A 196 -14.52 -7.87 -8.25
C ASP A 196 -13.25 -8.71 -8.05
N ASP A 197 -12.49 -8.94 -9.11
CA ASP A 197 -11.20 -9.65 -9.12
C ASP A 197 -10.02 -8.80 -8.64
N THR A 198 -10.23 -7.50 -8.37
CA THR A 198 -9.20 -6.64 -7.81
C THR A 198 -8.79 -7.14 -6.43
N VAL A 199 -7.50 -7.43 -6.27
CA VAL A 199 -6.90 -7.83 -4.98
C VAL A 199 -6.62 -6.57 -4.17
N VAL A 200 -6.99 -6.60 -2.89
CA VAL A 200 -6.78 -5.52 -1.92
C VAL A 200 -5.68 -5.92 -0.96
N TYR A 201 -4.66 -5.05 -0.86
CA TYR A 201 -3.48 -5.18 -0.02
C TYR A 201 -3.53 -4.10 1.06
N PRO A 202 -4.00 -4.41 2.27
CA PRO A 202 -4.18 -3.41 3.33
C PRO A 202 -2.87 -3.08 4.07
N GLY A 203 -2.90 -2.02 4.87
CA GLY A 203 -1.78 -1.61 5.72
C GLY A 203 -1.45 -2.57 6.85
N HIS A 204 -2.39 -3.47 7.23
CA HIS A 204 -2.21 -4.50 8.27
C HIS A 204 -2.91 -5.80 7.88
N GLY A 205 -2.37 -6.93 8.37
CA GLY A 205 -3.03 -8.23 8.31
C GLY A 205 -3.19 -8.77 6.89
N ASP A 206 -4.28 -9.50 6.68
CA ASP A 206 -4.51 -10.30 5.46
C ASP A 206 -5.04 -9.49 4.28
N ASP A 207 -4.81 -10.01 3.07
CA ASP A 207 -5.38 -9.49 1.85
C ASP A 207 -6.86 -9.89 1.71
N THR A 208 -7.57 -9.17 0.82
CA THR A 208 -8.94 -9.52 0.40
C THR A 208 -9.14 -9.22 -1.09
N THR A 209 -10.38 -9.27 -1.57
CA THR A 209 -10.76 -8.83 -2.91
C THR A 209 -11.97 -7.90 -2.85
N LEU A 210 -12.12 -7.02 -3.85
CA LEU A 210 -13.30 -6.17 -3.91
C LEU A 210 -14.60 -6.98 -4.01
N GLY A 211 -14.55 -8.14 -4.68
CA GLY A 211 -15.72 -9.04 -4.76
C GLY A 211 -16.16 -9.62 -3.43
N THR A 212 -15.21 -9.90 -2.52
CA THR A 212 -15.49 -10.33 -1.15
C THR A 212 -16.12 -9.21 -0.30
N GLU A 213 -15.71 -7.96 -0.51
CA GLU A 213 -16.10 -6.84 0.33
C GLU A 213 -17.32 -6.08 -0.20
N ARG A 214 -17.52 -6.00 -1.52
CA ARG A 214 -18.62 -5.26 -2.16
C ARG A 214 -20.03 -5.56 -1.60
N PRO A 215 -20.39 -6.83 -1.31
CA PRO A 215 -21.73 -7.12 -0.76
C PRO A 215 -22.00 -6.49 0.61
N LYS A 216 -20.94 -6.04 1.32
CA LYS A 216 -21.04 -5.51 2.69
C LYS A 216 -21.15 -3.98 2.74
N LEU A 217 -21.05 -3.27 1.63
CA LEU A 217 -21.06 -1.79 1.58
C LEU A 217 -22.26 -1.16 2.29
N GLY A 218 -23.47 -1.71 2.06
CA GLY A 218 -24.68 -1.25 2.73
C GLY A 218 -24.63 -1.42 4.25
N GLU A 219 -24.14 -2.58 4.70
CA GLU A 219 -23.95 -2.86 6.14
C GLU A 219 -22.96 -1.88 6.78
N TRP A 220 -21.85 -1.57 6.11
CA TRP A 220 -20.87 -0.61 6.62
C TRP A 220 -21.46 0.78 6.77
N ARG A 221 -22.23 1.23 5.75
CA ARG A 221 -22.94 2.50 5.80
C ARG A 221 -23.92 2.61 6.99
N GLU A 222 -24.70 1.53 7.21
CA GLU A 222 -25.70 1.49 8.28
C GLU A 222 -25.05 1.42 9.67
N ARG A 223 -23.98 0.65 9.79
CA ARG A 223 -23.24 0.50 11.05
C ARG A 223 -22.72 1.85 11.53
N GLY A 224 -22.23 2.70 10.65
CA GLY A 224 -21.52 3.94 10.97
C GLY A 224 -20.34 3.61 11.89
N TRP A 225 -19.20 3.93 11.55
CA TRP A 225 -18.03 3.52 12.34
C TRP A 225 -17.63 4.57 13.36
#